data_1ae86d45b5ea3acde20251c9973e0527
#
_entry.id   1ae86d45b5ea3acde20251c9973e0527
#
_cell.length_a   1.000
_cell.length_b   1.000
_cell.length_c   1.000
_cell.angle_alpha   90.00
_cell.angle_beta   90.00
_cell.angle_gamma   90.00
#
_symmetry.space_group_name_H-M   'P 1'
#
loop_
_entity.id
_entity.type
_entity.pdbx_description
1 polymer ?
#
loop_
_entity_poly.entity_id
_entity_poly.type
_entity_poly.pdbx_seq_one_letter_code
_entity_poly.pdbx_strand_id
1 'polypeptide(L)'
;MKVKLNKLFYWSILIQILATQGVLSFLVFDYLGNWEIKKFFHPFSFLTIIILFLIKASKRIKITLLDILFFGYFSLLFFTLLFNIRNIESLYIVFREIYILFIMIFIFSQLEISEKKWSNILNLLFYLLILNSIFIILTFILGPEKYMKMITGRYVWGIDPEYKFKISNFYNFWRSPALVGNAGSVGYFSVLSYLLMDQYSKFKKKKYIALFPLIFSFVRSAYLILIVYEFFKFFSKKKNLRKLILILKVAVPIVIFLALYLAKYDVFSTASLFERFYLWENQISVNYNIFYGGEIGNVGGGARGSGFVETLDSYWLLMIISSGLIGVIISILYIYEKSKKNNRFLFILTAFFLSGFLVNLTQSIVFLVLFPMLFIKIKED
;
A
#
# COMPACT_ATOMS: atom_id res chain seq x y z
N MET A 1 17.52 29.42 4.63
CA MET A 1 16.22 28.89 4.18
C MET A 1 16.25 27.42 3.79
N LYS A 2 17.23 26.92 2.98
CA LYS A 2 17.34 25.51 2.56
C LYS A 2 17.35 24.47 3.72
N VAL A 3 18.08 24.76 4.81
CA VAL A 3 18.21 23.83 5.95
C VAL A 3 16.87 23.68 6.68
N LYS A 4 16.11 24.76 6.85
CA LYS A 4 14.78 24.71 7.48
C LYS A 4 13.79 23.89 6.66
N LEU A 5 13.80 24.03 5.33
CA LEU A 5 12.89 23.31 4.42
C LEU A 5 13.14 21.79 4.44
N ASN A 6 14.41 21.36 4.38
CA ASN A 6 14.76 19.93 4.48
C ASN A 6 14.40 19.33 5.84
N LYS A 7 14.40 20.15 6.90
CA LYS A 7 13.95 19.72 8.24
C LYS A 7 12.43 19.56 8.28
N LEU A 8 11.67 20.48 7.69
CA LEU A 8 10.21 20.38 7.58
C LEU A 8 9.79 19.15 6.76
N PHE A 9 10.45 18.90 5.63
CA PHE A 9 10.22 17.69 4.83
C PHE A 9 10.41 16.40 5.63
N TYR A 10 11.53 16.32 6.34
CA TYR A 10 11.83 15.17 7.18
C TYR A 10 10.77 14.96 8.26
N TRP A 11 10.35 16.02 8.95
CA TRP A 11 9.28 15.92 9.95
C TRP A 11 7.93 15.55 9.34
N SER A 12 7.59 16.07 8.16
CA SER A 12 6.36 15.68 7.45
C SER A 12 6.33 14.19 7.12
N ILE A 13 7.47 13.61 6.71
CA ILE A 13 7.57 12.16 6.48
C ILE A 13 7.37 11.38 7.79
N LEU A 14 8.01 11.78 8.88
CA LEU A 14 7.84 11.11 10.18
C LEU A 14 6.40 11.17 10.67
N ILE A 15 5.76 12.33 10.59
CA ILE A 15 4.36 12.53 10.96
C ILE A 15 3.46 11.64 10.10
N GLN A 16 3.73 11.56 8.79
CA GLN A 16 2.96 10.72 7.88
C GLN A 16 3.10 9.23 8.22
N ILE A 17 4.29 8.77 8.60
CA ILE A 17 4.50 7.40 9.07
C ILE A 17 3.71 7.14 10.36
N LEU A 18 3.76 8.05 11.33
CA LEU A 18 2.99 7.93 12.57
C LEU A 18 1.48 7.93 12.30
N ALA A 19 1.03 8.75 11.36
CA ALA A 19 -0.37 8.81 10.96
C ALA A 19 -0.89 7.51 10.33
N THR A 20 -0.01 6.66 9.79
CA THR A 20 -0.40 5.32 9.32
C THR A 20 -0.85 4.40 10.46
N GLN A 21 -0.48 4.73 11.71
CA GLN A 21 -0.94 4.01 12.89
C GLN A 21 -2.33 4.52 13.29
N GLY A 22 -3.36 3.95 12.66
CA GLY A 22 -4.73 4.44 12.73
C GLY A 22 -5.32 4.46 14.13
N VAL A 23 -4.97 3.47 14.99
CA VAL A 23 -5.40 3.43 16.39
C VAL A 23 -4.77 4.58 17.18
N LEU A 24 -3.46 4.81 17.00
CA LEU A 24 -2.77 5.92 17.65
C LEU A 24 -3.36 7.27 17.23
N SER A 25 -3.62 7.44 15.93
CA SER A 25 -4.26 8.64 15.42
C SER A 25 -5.67 8.81 15.99
N PHE A 26 -6.44 7.73 16.09
CA PHE A 26 -7.77 7.76 16.69
C PHE A 26 -7.72 8.24 18.14
N LEU A 27 -6.86 7.64 18.97
CA LEU A 27 -6.73 8.02 20.39
C LEU A 27 -6.35 9.48 20.56
N VAL A 28 -5.44 10.00 19.73
CA VAL A 28 -5.04 11.42 19.79
C VAL A 28 -6.21 12.33 19.45
N PHE A 29 -6.96 12.05 18.39
CA PHE A 29 -8.09 12.89 17.97
C PHE A 29 -9.33 12.73 18.86
N ASP A 30 -9.54 11.56 19.44
CA ASP A 30 -10.60 11.30 20.41
C ASP A 30 -10.33 12.08 21.69
N TYR A 31 -9.08 12.05 22.19
CA TYR A 31 -8.66 12.84 23.35
C TYR A 31 -8.83 14.36 23.13
N LEU A 32 -8.61 14.83 21.90
CA LEU A 32 -8.84 16.22 21.51
C LEU A 32 -10.34 16.56 21.30
N GLY A 33 -11.24 15.59 21.50
CA GLY A 33 -12.69 15.74 21.37
C GLY A 33 -13.19 15.94 19.93
N ASN A 34 -12.35 15.68 18.93
CA ASN A 34 -12.73 15.90 17.52
C ASN A 34 -12.12 14.86 16.58
N TRP A 35 -12.57 13.62 16.69
CA TRP A 35 -12.08 12.52 15.86
C TRP A 35 -12.42 12.68 14.35
N GLU A 36 -13.40 13.51 14.00
CA GLU A 36 -13.75 13.83 12.61
C GLU A 36 -12.60 14.49 11.85
N ILE A 37 -11.74 15.25 12.53
CA ILE A 37 -10.53 15.86 11.97
C ILE A 37 -9.59 14.81 11.38
N LYS A 38 -9.62 13.57 11.90
CA LYS A 38 -8.83 12.46 11.37
C LYS A 38 -9.08 12.21 9.88
N LYS A 39 -10.30 12.42 9.38
CA LYS A 39 -10.63 12.22 7.97
C LYS A 39 -9.78 13.09 7.05
N PHE A 40 -9.42 14.28 7.52
CA PHE A 40 -8.66 15.28 6.77
C PHE A 40 -7.16 15.19 7.00
N PHE A 41 -6.71 14.42 8.00
CA PHE A 41 -5.30 14.41 8.39
C PHE A 41 -4.39 13.90 7.26
N HIS A 42 -4.73 12.78 6.63
CA HIS A 42 -3.94 12.26 5.52
C HIS A 42 -3.96 13.16 4.27
N PRO A 43 -5.13 13.69 3.82
CA PRO A 43 -5.16 14.69 2.76
C PRO A 43 -4.26 15.87 3.03
N PHE A 44 -4.34 16.48 4.22
CA PHE A 44 -3.49 17.62 4.59
C PHE A 44 -2.01 17.25 4.63
N SER A 45 -1.68 16.07 5.14
CA SER A 45 -0.28 15.63 5.19
C SER A 45 0.30 15.40 3.78
N PHE A 46 -0.44 14.78 2.86
CA PHE A 46 -0.01 14.67 1.46
C PHE A 46 0.13 16.05 0.81
N LEU A 47 -0.86 16.91 0.99
CA LEU A 47 -0.83 18.28 0.48
C LEU A 47 0.39 19.06 1.02
N THR A 48 0.70 18.92 2.31
CA THR A 48 1.89 19.52 2.92
C THR A 48 3.16 19.05 2.24
N ILE A 49 3.31 17.76 1.98
CA ILE A 49 4.47 17.20 1.28
C ILE A 49 4.56 17.77 -0.15
N ILE A 50 3.45 17.86 -0.86
CA ILE A 50 3.38 18.43 -2.21
C ILE A 50 3.80 19.91 -2.19
N ILE A 51 3.23 20.72 -1.30
CA ILE A 51 3.55 22.15 -1.18
C ILE A 51 5.03 22.34 -0.83
N LEU A 52 5.55 21.62 0.16
CA LEU A 52 6.97 21.69 0.51
C LEU A 52 7.86 21.30 -0.66
N PHE A 53 7.44 20.32 -1.47
CA PHE A 53 8.15 19.93 -2.67
C PHE A 53 8.13 21.06 -3.72
N LEU A 54 7.00 21.68 -3.99
CA LEU A 54 6.88 22.79 -4.94
C LEU A 54 7.76 23.98 -4.53
N ILE A 55 7.79 24.32 -3.23
CA ILE A 55 8.67 25.38 -2.70
C ILE A 55 10.16 24.99 -2.89
N LYS A 56 10.51 23.71 -2.73
CA LYS A 56 11.88 23.23 -2.93
C LYS A 56 12.25 23.17 -4.39
N ALA A 57 11.30 22.78 -5.22
CA ALA A 57 11.45 22.50 -6.65
C ALA A 57 11.75 23.71 -7.51
N SER A 58 11.45 24.93 -7.01
CA SER A 58 11.73 26.19 -7.73
C SER A 58 13.19 26.33 -8.22
N LYS A 59 14.09 25.42 -7.80
CA LYS A 59 15.51 25.52 -8.10
C LYS A 59 16.13 24.39 -8.93
N ARG A 60 15.65 23.14 -8.96
CA ARG A 60 16.21 22.02 -9.78
C ARG A 60 15.34 20.75 -9.72
N ILE A 61 14.31 20.65 -10.53
CA ILE A 61 13.62 19.39 -10.79
C ILE A 61 14.21 18.77 -12.06
N LYS A 62 14.53 17.49 -12.01
CA LYS A 62 14.85 16.71 -13.22
C LYS A 62 13.55 16.12 -13.76
N ILE A 63 13.05 16.70 -14.83
CA ILE A 63 11.87 16.20 -15.53
C ILE A 63 12.35 15.34 -16.70
N THR A 64 11.82 14.13 -16.81
CA THR A 64 12.09 13.21 -17.92
C THR A 64 10.94 13.24 -18.92
N LEU A 65 11.16 12.72 -20.12
CA LEU A 65 10.09 12.60 -21.12
C LEU A 65 8.92 11.77 -20.58
N LEU A 66 9.21 10.70 -19.82
CA LEU A 66 8.15 9.88 -19.21
C LEU A 66 7.38 10.61 -18.10
N ASP A 67 7.99 11.55 -17.39
CA ASP A 67 7.26 12.43 -16.46
C ASP A 67 6.23 13.29 -17.23
N ILE A 68 6.64 13.85 -18.36
CA ILE A 68 5.76 14.69 -19.19
C ILE A 68 4.62 13.84 -19.77
N LEU A 69 4.92 12.68 -20.33
CA LEU A 69 3.92 11.77 -20.88
C LEU A 69 2.94 11.30 -19.80
N PHE A 70 3.45 10.88 -18.64
CA PHE A 70 2.62 10.42 -17.54
C PHE A 70 1.69 11.53 -17.03
N PHE A 71 2.25 12.66 -16.61
CA PHE A 71 1.43 13.75 -16.05
C PHE A 71 0.54 14.40 -17.11
N GLY A 72 0.97 14.47 -18.37
CA GLY A 72 0.14 14.95 -19.48
C GLY A 72 -1.08 14.07 -19.68
N TYR A 73 -0.88 12.76 -19.83
CA TYR A 73 -1.98 11.80 -20.00
C TYR A 73 -2.94 11.79 -18.82
N PHE A 74 -2.41 11.71 -17.60
CA PHE A 74 -3.24 11.70 -16.40
C PHE A 74 -3.92 13.04 -16.10
N SER A 75 -3.38 14.16 -16.59
CA SER A 75 -4.07 15.46 -16.54
C SER A 75 -5.31 15.48 -17.44
N LEU A 76 -5.22 14.90 -18.65
CA LEU A 76 -6.39 14.74 -19.52
C LEU A 76 -7.48 13.89 -18.85
N LEU A 77 -7.08 12.77 -18.24
CA LEU A 77 -8.01 11.92 -17.48
C LEU A 77 -8.60 12.64 -16.27
N PHE A 78 -7.90 13.58 -15.68
CA PHE A 78 -8.43 14.37 -14.57
C PHE A 78 -9.57 15.28 -15.02
N PHE A 79 -9.53 15.81 -16.22
CA PHE A 79 -10.65 16.57 -16.78
C PHE A 79 -11.89 15.66 -16.96
N THR A 80 -11.72 14.45 -17.50
CA THR A 80 -12.85 13.51 -17.60
C THR A 80 -13.42 13.14 -16.23
N LEU A 81 -12.54 12.97 -15.22
CA LEU A 81 -12.95 12.74 -13.85
C LEU A 81 -13.87 13.85 -13.31
N LEU A 82 -13.57 15.12 -13.60
CA LEU A 82 -14.40 16.25 -13.13
C LEU A 82 -15.83 16.21 -13.69
N PHE A 83 -16.03 15.64 -14.87
CA PHE A 83 -17.38 15.45 -15.44
C PHE A 83 -18.13 14.26 -14.83
N ASN A 84 -17.40 13.23 -14.38
CA ASN A 84 -17.99 11.99 -13.84
C ASN A 84 -18.27 12.07 -12.33
N ILE A 85 -17.71 13.05 -11.64
CA ILE A 85 -17.77 13.12 -10.17
C ILE A 85 -19.09 13.71 -9.69
N ARG A 86 -19.63 13.08 -8.64
CA ARG A 86 -20.90 13.48 -8.00
C ARG A 86 -20.69 14.26 -6.71
N ASN A 87 -19.58 14.04 -6.01
CA ASN A 87 -19.29 14.72 -4.75
C ASN A 87 -17.78 14.79 -4.46
N ILE A 88 -17.39 15.67 -3.54
CA ILE A 88 -15.98 15.92 -3.17
C ILE A 88 -15.32 14.69 -2.54
N GLU A 89 -16.06 13.87 -1.80
CA GLU A 89 -15.52 12.64 -1.18
C GLU A 89 -15.10 11.63 -2.24
N SER A 90 -15.95 11.42 -3.25
CA SER A 90 -15.61 10.56 -4.40
C SER A 90 -14.39 11.09 -5.16
N LEU A 91 -14.27 12.40 -5.37
CA LEU A 91 -13.11 13.04 -5.96
C LEU A 91 -11.83 12.70 -5.18
N TYR A 92 -11.87 12.87 -3.87
CA TYR A 92 -10.72 12.56 -3.02
C TYR A 92 -10.35 11.08 -3.10
N ILE A 93 -11.32 10.17 -3.06
CA ILE A 93 -11.06 8.73 -3.10
C ILE A 93 -10.40 8.35 -4.43
N VAL A 94 -10.92 8.81 -5.57
CA VAL A 94 -10.34 8.54 -6.89
C VAL A 94 -8.95 9.16 -7.03
N PHE A 95 -8.80 10.41 -6.60
CA PHE A 95 -7.50 11.08 -6.61
C PHE A 95 -6.46 10.32 -5.78
N ARG A 96 -6.85 9.82 -4.63
CA ARG A 96 -6.01 8.98 -3.77
C ARG A 96 -5.63 7.67 -4.46
N GLU A 97 -6.59 6.96 -5.06
CA GLU A 97 -6.36 5.63 -5.63
C GLU A 97 -5.53 5.67 -6.92
N ILE A 98 -5.68 6.71 -7.72
CA ILE A 98 -5.04 6.78 -9.05
C ILE A 98 -3.81 7.71 -9.06
N TYR A 99 -3.90 8.90 -8.43
CA TYR A 99 -2.88 9.95 -8.62
C TYR A 99 -1.84 10.00 -7.50
N ILE A 100 -2.24 9.88 -6.23
CA ILE A 100 -1.36 10.11 -5.07
C ILE A 100 -0.12 9.22 -5.12
N LEU A 101 -0.26 7.94 -5.48
CA LEU A 101 0.87 7.01 -5.57
C LEU A 101 1.98 7.57 -6.47
N PHE A 102 1.62 8.00 -7.67
CA PHE A 102 2.58 8.46 -8.68
C PHE A 102 3.16 9.83 -8.34
N ILE A 103 2.34 10.75 -7.80
CA ILE A 103 2.81 12.05 -7.31
C ILE A 103 3.85 11.83 -6.20
N MET A 104 3.58 10.93 -5.26
CA MET A 104 4.53 10.64 -4.18
C MET A 104 5.79 9.94 -4.68
N ILE A 105 5.70 9.04 -5.67
CA ILE A 105 6.86 8.45 -6.33
C ILE A 105 7.70 9.54 -7.01
N PHE A 106 7.06 10.47 -7.73
CA PHE A 106 7.76 11.59 -8.36
C PHE A 106 8.52 12.42 -7.33
N ILE A 107 7.83 12.86 -6.28
CA ILE A 107 8.41 13.68 -5.21
C ILE A 107 9.59 12.95 -4.55
N PHE A 108 9.40 11.70 -4.13
CA PHE A 108 10.41 10.96 -3.38
C PHE A 108 11.61 10.55 -4.26
N SER A 109 11.41 10.32 -5.56
CA SER A 109 12.52 10.08 -6.49
C SER A 109 13.46 11.29 -6.67
N GLN A 110 12.97 12.50 -6.37
CA GLN A 110 13.75 13.75 -6.40
C GLN A 110 14.37 14.12 -5.04
N LEU A 111 14.00 13.38 -3.97
CA LEU A 111 14.52 13.67 -2.64
C LEU A 111 15.84 12.94 -2.38
N GLU A 112 16.75 13.67 -1.76
CA GLU A 112 17.99 13.15 -1.19
C GLU A 112 17.95 13.36 0.33
N ILE A 113 18.08 12.27 1.07
CA ILE A 113 18.07 12.26 2.53
C ILE A 113 19.43 11.76 3.01
N SER A 114 20.03 12.41 4.02
CA SER A 114 21.27 11.96 4.63
C SER A 114 21.10 10.63 5.33
N GLU A 115 22.18 9.83 5.37
CA GLU A 115 22.19 8.49 5.97
C GLU A 115 21.67 8.51 7.42
N LYS A 116 22.08 9.51 8.22
CA LYS A 116 21.60 9.69 9.60
C LYS A 116 20.09 9.85 9.70
N LYS A 117 19.48 10.69 8.87
CA LYS A 117 18.02 10.90 8.86
C LYS A 117 17.28 9.66 8.39
N TRP A 118 17.82 8.97 7.37
CA TRP A 118 17.27 7.72 6.89
C TRP A 118 17.28 6.65 7.97
N SER A 119 18.40 6.50 8.68
CA SER A 119 18.52 5.60 9.83
C SER A 119 17.47 5.88 10.92
N ASN A 120 17.18 7.16 11.19
CA ASN A 120 16.13 7.53 12.16
C ASN A 120 14.73 7.11 11.68
N ILE A 121 14.43 7.27 10.38
CA ILE A 121 13.17 6.77 9.78
C ILE A 121 13.07 5.25 9.95
N LEU A 122 14.12 4.51 9.64
CA LEU A 122 14.13 3.05 9.79
C LEU A 122 14.03 2.61 11.25
N ASN A 123 14.63 3.35 12.19
CA ASN A 123 14.45 3.09 13.62
C ASN A 123 12.99 3.34 14.06
N LEU A 124 12.35 4.40 13.57
CA LEU A 124 10.92 4.64 13.84
C LEU A 124 10.07 3.47 13.34
N LEU A 125 10.29 3.01 12.10
CA LEU A 125 9.58 1.84 11.56
C LEU A 125 9.84 0.58 12.40
N PHE A 126 11.06 0.37 12.86
CA PHE A 126 11.42 -0.74 13.73
C PHE A 126 10.66 -0.73 15.06
N TYR A 127 10.61 0.43 15.74
CA TYR A 127 9.85 0.56 16.98
C TYR A 127 8.34 0.41 16.77
N LEU A 128 7.80 0.94 15.69
CA LEU A 128 6.39 0.75 15.35
C LEU A 128 6.06 -0.71 15.04
N LEU A 129 6.97 -1.48 14.43
CA LEU A 129 6.80 -2.91 14.23
C LEU A 129 6.77 -3.68 15.56
N ILE A 130 7.64 -3.32 16.52
CA ILE A 130 7.61 -3.90 17.87
C ILE A 130 6.26 -3.61 18.55
N LEU A 131 5.83 -2.34 18.53
CA LEU A 131 4.56 -1.95 19.11
C LEU A 131 3.38 -2.69 18.44
N ASN A 132 3.35 -2.77 17.11
CA ASN A 132 2.33 -3.54 16.41
C ASN A 132 2.34 -5.02 16.83
N SER A 133 3.52 -5.62 17.04
CA SER A 133 3.65 -7.00 17.51
C SER A 133 3.05 -7.18 18.92
N ILE A 134 3.30 -6.23 19.83
CA ILE A 134 2.71 -6.23 21.17
C ILE A 134 1.19 -6.13 21.08
N PHE A 135 0.65 -5.21 20.27
CA PHE A 135 -0.79 -5.05 20.10
C PHE A 135 -1.46 -6.24 19.42
N ILE A 136 -0.76 -6.97 18.55
CA ILE A 136 -1.23 -8.25 18.02
C ILE A 136 -1.38 -9.27 19.16
N ILE A 137 -0.37 -9.43 19.99
CA ILE A 137 -0.41 -10.35 21.15
C ILE A 137 -1.58 -9.97 22.06
N LEU A 138 -1.75 -8.68 22.36
CA LEU A 138 -2.88 -8.20 23.16
C LEU A 138 -4.23 -8.55 22.53
N THR A 139 -4.37 -8.43 21.20
CA THR A 139 -5.61 -8.81 20.49
C THR A 139 -5.93 -10.29 20.67
N PHE A 140 -4.93 -11.17 20.67
CA PHE A 140 -5.13 -12.61 20.87
C PHE A 140 -5.43 -12.97 22.33
N ILE A 141 -4.78 -12.29 23.29
CA ILE A 141 -5.00 -12.53 24.72
C ILE A 141 -6.37 -12.05 25.18
N LEU A 142 -6.74 -10.83 24.79
CA LEU A 142 -7.98 -10.20 25.25
C LEU A 142 -9.21 -10.69 24.46
N GLY A 143 -9.01 -11.18 23.27
CA GLY A 143 -10.05 -11.35 22.27
C GLY A 143 -10.46 -10.02 21.61
N PRO A 144 -11.10 -10.09 20.45
CA PRO A 144 -11.36 -8.92 19.62
C PRO A 144 -12.30 -7.90 20.28
N GLU A 145 -13.33 -8.34 20.99
CA GLU A 145 -14.29 -7.45 21.64
C GLU A 145 -13.67 -6.64 22.77
N LYS A 146 -12.94 -7.32 23.68
CA LYS A 146 -12.26 -6.64 24.78
C LYS A 146 -11.15 -5.71 24.27
N TYR A 147 -10.43 -6.13 23.21
CA TYR A 147 -9.43 -5.30 22.57
C TYR A 147 -10.05 -4.03 21.99
N MET A 148 -11.17 -4.16 21.28
CA MET A 148 -11.87 -2.99 20.73
C MET A 148 -12.42 -2.08 21.82
N LYS A 149 -13.00 -2.65 22.88
CA LYS A 149 -13.45 -1.86 24.03
C LYS A 149 -12.31 -1.09 24.71
N MET A 150 -11.16 -1.72 24.85
CA MET A 150 -9.97 -1.06 25.42
C MET A 150 -9.53 0.15 24.59
N ILE A 151 -9.60 0.06 23.25
CA ILE A 151 -9.15 1.11 22.35
C ILE A 151 -10.20 2.19 22.16
N THR A 152 -11.47 1.80 21.94
CA THR A 152 -12.53 2.74 21.54
C THR A 152 -13.50 3.09 22.67
N GLY A 153 -13.36 2.44 23.82
CA GLY A 153 -14.32 2.56 24.93
C GLY A 153 -15.67 1.87 24.67
N ARG A 154 -15.84 1.19 23.54
CA ARG A 154 -17.14 0.64 23.10
C ARG A 154 -17.01 -0.82 22.68
N TYR A 155 -18.10 -1.61 22.87
CA TYR A 155 -18.21 -3.00 22.43
C TYR A 155 -18.83 -3.08 21.05
N VAL A 156 -18.18 -2.65 20.00
CA VAL A 156 -18.84 -2.67 18.70
C VAL A 156 -18.09 -3.52 17.69
N TRP A 157 -18.82 -4.44 17.10
CA TRP A 157 -18.45 -5.25 15.97
C TRP A 157 -19.12 -4.74 14.70
N GLY A 158 -18.33 -4.28 13.76
CA GLY A 158 -18.51 -4.36 12.31
C GLY A 158 -19.84 -3.95 11.66
N ILE A 159 -20.91 -3.75 12.42
CA ILE A 159 -22.24 -3.44 11.90
C ILE A 159 -22.53 -1.94 11.95
N ASP A 160 -21.85 -1.22 12.84
CA ASP A 160 -22.08 0.21 12.99
C ASP A 160 -21.20 0.99 12.00
N PRO A 161 -21.79 1.75 11.07
CA PRO A 161 -21.08 2.54 10.07
C PRO A 161 -20.17 3.61 10.67
N GLU A 162 -20.35 3.99 11.93
CA GLU A 162 -19.50 4.96 12.62
C GLU A 162 -18.14 4.38 13.00
N TYR A 163 -17.98 3.04 13.06
CA TYR A 163 -16.73 2.41 13.53
C TYR A 163 -15.87 1.90 12.38
N LYS A 164 -14.71 2.53 12.23
CA LYS A 164 -13.73 2.26 11.16
C LYS A 164 -12.76 1.12 11.44
N PHE A 165 -12.84 0.46 12.59
CA PHE A 165 -11.98 -0.66 12.94
C PHE A 165 -12.71 -1.98 12.68
N LYS A 166 -12.49 -2.57 11.51
CA LYS A 166 -12.98 -3.92 11.21
C LYS A 166 -12.00 -4.95 11.72
N ILE A 167 -12.42 -5.79 12.64
CA ILE A 167 -11.76 -7.06 12.93
C ILE A 167 -12.38 -8.11 12.01
N SER A 168 -11.58 -8.71 11.17
CA SER A 168 -12.00 -9.76 10.26
C SER A 168 -11.41 -11.10 10.71
N ASN A 169 -12.10 -12.21 10.41
CA ASN A 169 -11.61 -13.55 10.67
C ASN A 169 -10.90 -14.12 9.45
N PHE A 170 -9.96 -15.01 9.72
CA PHE A 170 -9.42 -15.94 8.76
C PHE A 170 -9.58 -17.33 9.38
N TYR A 171 -10.62 -18.06 8.98
CA TYR A 171 -11.11 -19.24 9.71
C TYR A 171 -11.43 -18.90 11.15
N ASN A 172 -10.91 -19.69 12.11
CA ASN A 172 -11.06 -19.47 13.55
C ASN A 172 -10.04 -18.47 14.12
N PHE A 173 -9.18 -17.88 13.29
CA PHE A 173 -8.18 -16.91 13.73
C PHE A 173 -8.62 -15.48 13.47
N TRP A 174 -8.42 -14.65 14.47
CA TRP A 174 -8.67 -13.22 14.35
C TRP A 174 -7.54 -12.54 13.59
N ARG A 175 -7.90 -11.75 12.61
CA ARG A 175 -6.95 -10.89 11.90
C ARG A 175 -6.76 -9.61 12.71
N SER A 176 -5.66 -9.53 13.45
CA SER A 176 -5.42 -8.39 14.33
C SER A 176 -5.29 -7.06 13.54
N PRO A 177 -6.03 -6.01 13.96
CA PRO A 177 -5.85 -4.67 13.42
C PRO A 177 -4.60 -3.97 13.98
N ALA A 178 -3.99 -4.49 15.04
CA ALA A 178 -2.85 -3.92 15.77
C ALA A 178 -3.00 -2.40 16.01
N LEU A 179 -1.93 -1.63 15.97
CA LEU A 179 -1.97 -0.15 16.05
C LEU A 179 -2.39 0.50 14.72
N VAL A 180 -2.22 -0.19 13.61
CA VAL A 180 -2.59 0.34 12.29
C VAL A 180 -4.12 0.48 12.15
N GLY A 181 -4.88 -0.37 12.85
CA GLY A 181 -6.34 -0.30 12.90
C GLY A 181 -7.06 -1.10 11.80
N ASN A 182 -6.32 -1.78 10.92
CA ASN A 182 -6.87 -2.65 9.88
C ASN A 182 -5.85 -3.74 9.53
N ALA A 183 -6.26 -4.99 9.51
CA ALA A 183 -5.36 -6.12 9.25
C ALA A 183 -4.67 -6.05 7.88
N GLY A 184 -5.38 -5.61 6.83
CA GLY A 184 -4.80 -5.39 5.51
C GLY A 184 -3.63 -4.41 5.55
N SER A 185 -3.85 -3.30 6.23
CA SER A 185 -2.82 -2.27 6.40
C SER A 185 -1.67 -2.71 7.30
N VAL A 186 -1.89 -3.59 8.30
CA VAL A 186 -0.81 -4.22 9.09
C VAL A 186 0.11 -5.04 8.21
N GLY A 187 -0.46 -5.85 7.31
CA GLY A 187 0.31 -6.64 6.36
C GLY A 187 1.19 -5.76 5.46
N TYR A 188 0.63 -4.70 4.90
CA TYR A 188 1.38 -3.77 4.05
C TYR A 188 2.43 -2.97 4.83
N PHE A 189 2.10 -2.52 6.05
CA PHE A 189 3.07 -1.85 6.92
C PHE A 189 4.28 -2.74 7.17
N SER A 190 4.02 -4.00 7.47
CA SER A 190 5.06 -4.97 7.80
C SER A 190 5.94 -5.30 6.58
N VAL A 191 5.34 -5.65 5.44
CA VAL A 191 6.13 -6.02 4.25
C VAL A 191 6.91 -4.83 3.69
N LEU A 192 6.33 -3.63 3.64
CA LEU A 192 7.03 -2.45 3.13
C LEU A 192 8.15 -2.02 4.08
N SER A 193 7.94 -2.08 5.39
CA SER A 193 9.00 -1.85 6.38
C SER A 193 10.14 -2.87 6.24
N TYR A 194 9.82 -4.15 5.99
CA TYR A 194 10.80 -5.18 5.68
C TYR A 194 11.64 -4.81 4.46
N LEU A 195 10.99 -4.40 3.36
CA LEU A 195 11.67 -4.03 2.12
C LEU A 195 12.57 -2.80 2.30
N LEU A 196 12.08 -1.78 3.01
CA LEU A 196 12.85 -0.56 3.32
C LEU A 196 14.09 -0.88 4.17
N MET A 197 13.95 -1.73 5.18
CA MET A 197 15.08 -2.15 6.02
C MET A 197 16.08 -3.05 5.28
N ASP A 198 15.60 -3.92 4.37
CA ASP A 198 16.48 -4.81 3.62
C ASP A 198 17.40 -4.07 2.65
N GLN A 199 16.99 -2.90 2.16
CA GLN A 199 17.80 -2.06 1.29
C GLN A 199 19.00 -1.44 2.03
N TYR A 200 18.94 -1.35 3.36
CA TYR A 200 19.97 -0.68 4.15
C TYR A 200 20.75 -1.69 5.01
N SER A 201 22.06 -1.76 4.78
CA SER A 201 22.93 -2.81 5.36
C SER A 201 22.85 -2.92 6.88
N LYS A 202 22.82 -1.78 7.59
CA LYS A 202 22.73 -1.70 9.06
C LYS A 202 21.46 -2.29 9.64
N PHE A 203 20.37 -2.40 8.85
CA PHE A 203 19.07 -2.88 9.28
C PHE A 203 18.73 -4.29 8.80
N LYS A 204 19.60 -4.95 8.04
CA LYS A 204 19.35 -6.29 7.48
C LYS A 204 18.90 -7.34 8.51
N LYS A 205 19.42 -7.29 9.73
CA LYS A 205 19.00 -8.22 10.81
C LYS A 205 17.69 -7.75 11.45
N LYS A 206 17.50 -6.42 11.61
CA LYS A 206 16.31 -5.85 12.24
C LYS A 206 15.02 -6.05 11.40
N LYS A 207 15.13 -6.23 10.08
CA LYS A 207 13.97 -6.44 9.19
C LYS A 207 13.10 -7.64 9.59
N TYR A 208 13.68 -8.68 10.21
CA TYR A 208 12.96 -9.89 10.56
C TYR A 208 11.87 -9.67 11.62
N ILE A 209 11.93 -8.58 12.39
CA ILE A 209 10.84 -8.20 13.30
C ILE A 209 9.52 -7.97 12.56
N ALA A 210 9.59 -7.55 11.29
CA ALA A 210 8.41 -7.34 10.47
C ALA A 210 7.65 -8.64 10.12
N LEU A 211 8.32 -9.80 10.22
CA LEU A 211 7.68 -11.09 9.91
C LEU A 211 6.57 -11.43 10.91
N PHE A 212 6.74 -11.07 12.18
CA PHE A 212 5.73 -11.37 13.20
C PHE A 212 4.38 -10.68 12.86
N PRO A 213 4.28 -9.35 12.78
CA PRO A 213 3.01 -8.71 12.43
C PRO A 213 2.55 -9.05 11.01
N LEU A 214 3.44 -9.38 10.09
CA LEU A 214 3.07 -9.84 8.76
C LEU A 214 2.31 -11.17 8.85
N ILE A 215 2.86 -12.18 9.53
CA ILE A 215 2.25 -13.50 9.67
C ILE A 215 0.86 -13.38 10.31
N PHE A 216 0.74 -12.67 11.42
CA PHE A 216 -0.52 -12.54 12.14
C PHE A 216 -1.53 -11.55 11.52
N SER A 217 -1.15 -10.85 10.45
CA SER A 217 -2.09 -10.07 9.64
C SER A 217 -2.98 -10.94 8.76
N PHE A 218 -2.53 -12.15 8.40
CA PHE A 218 -3.18 -13.06 7.45
C PHE A 218 -3.54 -12.40 6.10
N VAL A 219 -2.68 -11.50 5.61
CA VAL A 219 -2.88 -10.76 4.35
C VAL A 219 -2.13 -11.43 3.22
N ARG A 220 -2.86 -12.19 2.40
CA ARG A 220 -2.29 -12.98 1.28
C ARG A 220 -1.45 -12.15 0.31
N SER A 221 -1.92 -10.96 -0.05
CA SER A 221 -1.18 -10.05 -0.95
C SER A 221 0.13 -9.55 -0.36
N ALA A 222 0.20 -9.30 0.94
CA ALA A 222 1.44 -8.92 1.60
C ALA A 222 2.44 -10.09 1.66
N TYR A 223 1.96 -11.32 1.87
CA TYR A 223 2.80 -12.51 1.75
C TYR A 223 3.33 -12.68 0.32
N LEU A 224 2.47 -12.51 -0.69
CA LEU A 224 2.88 -12.60 -2.08
C LEU A 224 4.01 -11.61 -2.39
N ILE A 225 3.90 -10.35 -1.94
CA ILE A 225 4.94 -9.34 -2.12
C ILE A 225 6.27 -9.82 -1.51
N LEU A 226 6.24 -10.34 -0.28
CA LEU A 226 7.47 -10.83 0.39
C LEU A 226 8.07 -12.04 -0.32
N ILE A 227 7.22 -13.02 -0.64
CA ILE A 227 7.66 -14.27 -1.30
C ILE A 227 8.28 -13.97 -2.65
N VAL A 228 7.61 -13.18 -3.49
CA VAL A 228 8.12 -12.79 -4.81
C VAL A 228 9.44 -12.02 -4.69
N TYR A 229 9.51 -11.07 -3.75
CA TYR A 229 10.73 -10.31 -3.52
C TYR A 229 11.92 -11.20 -3.11
N GLU A 230 11.75 -12.02 -2.08
CA GLU A 230 12.85 -12.89 -1.59
C GLU A 230 13.20 -13.98 -2.62
N PHE A 231 12.21 -14.47 -3.39
CA PHE A 231 12.42 -15.39 -4.49
C PHE A 231 13.37 -14.78 -5.54
N PHE A 232 13.03 -13.63 -6.12
CA PHE A 232 13.88 -12.99 -7.12
C PHE A 232 15.25 -12.59 -6.55
N LYS A 233 15.30 -12.11 -5.32
CA LYS A 233 16.54 -11.79 -4.63
C LYS A 233 17.44 -13.01 -4.44
N PHE A 234 16.88 -14.17 -4.10
CA PHE A 234 17.62 -15.42 -3.96
C PHE A 234 18.22 -15.86 -5.30
N PHE A 235 17.44 -15.73 -6.39
CA PHE A 235 17.83 -16.18 -7.72
C PHE A 235 18.68 -15.18 -8.50
N SER A 236 18.73 -13.93 -8.10
CA SER A 236 19.64 -12.94 -8.71
C SER A 236 21.12 -13.32 -8.57
N LYS A 237 21.46 -14.25 -7.68
CA LYS A 237 22.80 -14.81 -7.56
C LYS A 237 22.96 -15.98 -8.54
N LYS A 238 23.80 -15.80 -9.57
CA LYS A 238 24.04 -16.81 -10.64
C LYS A 238 24.30 -18.25 -10.14
N LYS A 239 24.92 -18.42 -8.97
CA LYS A 239 25.17 -19.73 -8.35
C LYS A 239 23.90 -20.50 -7.92
N ASN A 240 22.77 -19.82 -7.80
CA ASN A 240 21.54 -20.40 -7.27
C ASN A 240 20.54 -20.86 -8.33
N LEU A 241 20.82 -20.60 -9.62
CA LEU A 241 19.90 -20.96 -10.70
C LEU A 241 19.66 -22.48 -10.79
N ARG A 242 20.71 -23.29 -10.62
CA ARG A 242 20.57 -24.76 -10.60
C ARG A 242 19.79 -25.26 -9.38
N LYS A 243 19.97 -24.61 -8.22
CA LYS A 243 19.20 -24.89 -7.00
C LYS A 243 17.72 -24.53 -7.18
N LEU A 244 17.41 -23.48 -7.96
CA LEU A 244 16.04 -23.11 -8.31
C LEU A 244 15.30 -24.26 -9.00
N ILE A 245 15.89 -24.79 -10.07
CA ILE A 245 15.28 -25.87 -10.84
C ILE A 245 15.00 -27.06 -9.94
N LEU A 246 15.90 -27.38 -9.01
CA LEU A 246 15.73 -28.45 -8.04
C LEU A 246 14.58 -28.12 -7.05
N ILE A 247 14.58 -26.91 -6.48
CA ILE A 247 13.54 -26.45 -5.55
C ILE A 247 12.17 -26.40 -6.23
N LEU A 248 12.08 -25.89 -7.47
CA LEU A 248 10.82 -25.87 -8.21
C LEU A 248 10.31 -27.27 -8.51
N LYS A 249 11.19 -28.20 -8.89
CA LYS A 249 10.81 -29.59 -9.12
C LYS A 249 10.22 -30.27 -7.88
N VAL A 250 10.63 -29.87 -6.68
CA VAL A 250 10.15 -30.44 -5.42
C VAL A 250 9.02 -29.62 -4.83
N ALA A 251 9.15 -28.29 -4.82
CA ALA A 251 8.18 -27.39 -4.19
C ALA A 251 6.85 -27.31 -4.97
N VAL A 252 6.91 -27.32 -6.30
CA VAL A 252 5.67 -27.24 -7.12
C VAL A 252 4.74 -28.44 -6.87
N PRO A 253 5.19 -29.70 -6.91
CA PRO A 253 4.36 -30.84 -6.56
C PRO A 253 3.83 -30.78 -5.11
N ILE A 254 4.68 -30.37 -4.16
CA ILE A 254 4.26 -30.22 -2.75
C ILE A 254 3.19 -29.15 -2.59
N VAL A 255 3.35 -27.99 -3.25
CA VAL A 255 2.36 -26.90 -3.20
C VAL A 255 1.05 -27.33 -3.86
N ILE A 256 1.11 -28.03 -5.01
CA ILE A 256 -0.08 -28.57 -5.67
C ILE A 256 -0.76 -29.62 -4.77
N PHE A 257 0.00 -30.53 -4.18
CA PHE A 257 -0.54 -31.54 -3.27
C PHE A 257 -1.17 -30.91 -2.03
N LEU A 258 -0.48 -29.95 -1.39
CA LEU A 258 -1.01 -29.19 -0.26
C LEU A 258 -2.25 -28.39 -0.66
N ALA A 259 -2.27 -27.76 -1.81
CA ALA A 259 -3.42 -27.02 -2.31
C ALA A 259 -4.63 -27.94 -2.52
N LEU A 260 -4.42 -29.11 -3.15
CA LEU A 260 -5.47 -30.13 -3.34
C LEU A 260 -5.94 -30.72 -2.00
N TYR A 261 -5.00 -31.02 -1.09
CA TYR A 261 -5.32 -31.52 0.25
C TYR A 261 -6.11 -30.51 1.07
N LEU A 262 -5.70 -29.24 1.07
CA LEU A 262 -6.37 -28.18 1.80
C LEU A 262 -7.69 -27.74 1.14
N ALA A 263 -7.84 -27.92 -0.18
CA ALA A 263 -9.11 -27.72 -0.86
C ALA A 263 -10.19 -28.71 -0.36
N LYS A 264 -9.80 -29.94 -0.02
CA LYS A 264 -10.69 -30.94 0.55
C LYS A 264 -11.30 -30.53 1.90
N TYR A 265 -10.66 -29.60 2.64
CA TYR A 265 -11.09 -29.14 3.97
C TYR A 265 -11.62 -27.71 3.94
N ASP A 266 -12.02 -27.17 2.77
CA ASP A 266 -12.47 -25.78 2.60
C ASP A 266 -11.50 -24.70 3.15
N VAL A 267 -10.26 -25.10 3.46
CA VAL A 267 -9.24 -24.20 4.00
C VAL A 267 -8.88 -23.12 2.98
N PHE A 268 -8.91 -23.43 1.70
CA PHE A 268 -8.95 -22.46 0.62
C PHE A 268 -10.37 -22.39 0.09
N SER A 269 -11.22 -21.55 0.68
CA SER A 269 -12.49 -21.28 0.05
C SER A 269 -12.19 -20.63 -1.32
N THR A 270 -12.23 -21.45 -2.36
CA THR A 270 -12.19 -20.99 -3.76
C THR A 270 -13.33 -20.01 -4.01
N ALA A 271 -14.41 -20.10 -3.22
CA ALA A 271 -15.52 -19.16 -3.19
C ALA A 271 -15.06 -17.68 -3.22
N SER A 272 -14.07 -17.29 -2.41
CA SER A 272 -13.61 -15.88 -2.39
C SER A 272 -12.83 -15.46 -3.65
N LEU A 273 -12.25 -16.41 -4.40
CA LEU A 273 -11.60 -16.13 -5.67
C LEU A 273 -12.64 -16.09 -6.80
N PHE A 274 -13.56 -17.06 -6.84
CA PHE A 274 -14.66 -17.10 -7.83
C PHE A 274 -15.59 -15.90 -7.65
N GLU A 275 -15.91 -15.54 -6.41
CA GLU A 275 -16.68 -14.34 -6.09
C GLU A 275 -16.00 -13.08 -6.64
N ARG A 276 -14.67 -12.94 -6.50
CA ARG A 276 -13.93 -11.85 -7.11
C ARG A 276 -13.96 -11.85 -8.63
N PHE A 277 -13.83 -13.00 -9.27
CA PHE A 277 -13.94 -13.09 -10.73
C PHE A 277 -15.33 -12.72 -11.22
N TYR A 278 -16.38 -13.15 -10.51
CA TYR A 278 -17.75 -12.75 -10.79
C TYR A 278 -17.96 -11.24 -10.62
N LEU A 279 -17.42 -10.66 -9.55
CA LEU A 279 -17.45 -9.22 -9.30
C LEU A 279 -16.69 -8.45 -10.39
N TRP A 280 -15.54 -8.98 -10.84
CA TRP A 280 -14.77 -8.38 -11.92
C TRP A 280 -15.52 -8.44 -13.25
N GLU A 281 -16.16 -9.56 -13.56
CA GLU A 281 -16.97 -9.73 -14.76
C GLU A 281 -18.09 -8.68 -14.82
N ASN A 282 -18.82 -8.49 -13.74
CA ASN A 282 -19.87 -7.49 -13.65
C ASN A 282 -19.34 -6.05 -13.82
N GLN A 283 -18.14 -5.75 -13.36
CA GLN A 283 -17.54 -4.44 -13.50
C GLN A 283 -16.87 -4.22 -14.86
N ILE A 284 -16.33 -5.26 -15.47
CA ILE A 284 -15.78 -5.21 -16.83
C ILE A 284 -16.90 -5.04 -17.87
N SER A 285 -18.12 -5.42 -17.55
CA SER A 285 -19.29 -5.19 -18.41
C SER A 285 -19.69 -3.71 -18.56
N VAL A 286 -19.13 -2.81 -17.76
CA VAL A 286 -19.26 -1.36 -17.92
C VAL A 286 -18.66 -0.95 -19.28
N ASN A 287 -19.38 -0.10 -20.00
CA ASN A 287 -18.99 0.32 -21.34
C ASN A 287 -17.79 1.28 -21.29
N TYR A 288 -16.58 0.77 -21.39
CA TYR A 288 -15.33 1.56 -21.40
C TYR A 288 -14.48 1.24 -22.63
N ASN A 289 -13.63 2.18 -23.02
CA ASN A 289 -12.67 1.93 -24.09
C ASN A 289 -11.42 1.24 -23.55
N ILE A 290 -11.08 0.05 -24.07
CA ILE A 290 -9.94 -0.73 -23.61
C ILE A 290 -8.59 -0.01 -23.76
N PHE A 291 -8.42 0.90 -24.74
CA PHE A 291 -7.17 1.59 -24.99
C PHE A 291 -6.98 2.82 -24.10
N TYR A 292 -8.01 3.64 -23.89
CA TYR A 292 -7.90 4.89 -23.12
C TYR A 292 -8.84 4.96 -21.91
N GLY A 293 -9.58 3.90 -21.60
CA GLY A 293 -10.47 3.84 -20.45
C GLY A 293 -11.70 4.70 -20.60
N GLY A 294 -11.90 5.64 -19.68
CA GLY A 294 -12.96 6.64 -19.71
C GLY A 294 -13.90 6.63 -18.51
N GLU A 295 -13.95 5.54 -17.74
CA GLU A 295 -14.84 5.37 -16.59
C GLU A 295 -14.16 5.76 -15.25
N ILE A 296 -13.26 6.74 -15.32
CA ILE A 296 -12.61 7.26 -14.12
C ILE A 296 -13.65 7.93 -13.21
N GLY A 297 -13.73 7.49 -11.97
CA GLY A 297 -14.72 7.96 -11.00
C GLY A 297 -15.99 7.11 -10.92
N ASN A 298 -16.31 6.36 -11.95
CA ASN A 298 -17.47 5.46 -11.99
C ASN A 298 -17.18 4.04 -11.51
N VAL A 299 -15.89 3.71 -11.29
CA VAL A 299 -15.42 2.41 -10.81
C VAL A 299 -14.51 2.57 -9.60
N GLY A 300 -14.32 1.48 -8.84
CA GLY A 300 -13.46 1.47 -7.67
C GLY A 300 -14.07 2.16 -6.44
N GLY A 301 -13.20 2.65 -5.56
CA GLY A 301 -13.63 3.28 -4.30
C GLY A 301 -14.45 4.56 -4.48
N GLY A 302 -14.22 5.30 -5.58
CA GLY A 302 -14.94 6.54 -5.91
C GLY A 302 -16.40 6.32 -6.29
N ALA A 303 -16.75 5.12 -6.77
CA ALA A 303 -18.11 4.75 -7.12
C ALA A 303 -19.00 4.43 -5.90
N ARG A 304 -18.45 4.41 -4.69
CA ARG A 304 -19.21 4.19 -3.45
C ARG A 304 -20.26 5.27 -3.27
N GLY A 305 -21.51 4.86 -3.10
CA GLY A 305 -22.64 5.78 -2.96
C GLY A 305 -23.35 6.14 -4.28
N SER A 306 -22.89 5.61 -5.44
CA SER A 306 -23.55 5.81 -6.73
C SER A 306 -24.62 4.75 -7.08
N GLY A 307 -24.88 3.81 -6.18
CA GLY A 307 -25.73 2.64 -6.46
C GLY A 307 -24.96 1.46 -7.08
N PHE A 308 -23.72 1.67 -7.55
CA PHE A 308 -22.78 0.60 -7.88
C PHE A 308 -22.13 0.12 -6.59
N VAL A 309 -22.60 -0.99 -6.09
CA VAL A 309 -22.36 -1.44 -4.70
C VAL A 309 -20.96 -2.01 -4.47
N GLU A 310 -20.18 -2.29 -5.52
CA GLU A 310 -19.03 -3.14 -5.40
C GLU A 310 -17.72 -2.44 -5.74
N THR A 311 -16.80 -2.51 -4.80
CA THR A 311 -15.45 -1.95 -4.99
C THR A 311 -14.58 -2.91 -5.76
N LEU A 312 -13.97 -2.45 -6.84
CA LEU A 312 -13.01 -3.22 -7.61
C LEU A 312 -11.75 -3.48 -6.76
N ASP A 313 -11.54 -4.74 -6.40
CA ASP A 313 -10.43 -5.14 -5.54
C ASP A 313 -9.09 -5.28 -6.30
N SER A 314 -9.08 -5.14 -7.63
CA SER A 314 -7.87 -5.20 -8.45
C SER A 314 -7.39 -3.81 -8.85
N TYR A 315 -6.15 -3.47 -8.52
CA TYR A 315 -5.54 -2.20 -8.92
C TYR A 315 -5.38 -2.07 -10.43
N TRP A 316 -4.91 -3.13 -11.09
CA TRP A 316 -4.68 -3.07 -12.54
C TRP A 316 -5.96 -3.04 -13.34
N LEU A 317 -7.02 -3.75 -12.91
CA LEU A 317 -8.34 -3.64 -13.53
C LEU A 317 -8.91 -2.23 -13.35
N LEU A 318 -8.78 -1.65 -12.15
CA LEU A 318 -9.16 -0.25 -11.92
C LEU A 318 -8.44 0.68 -12.90
N MET A 319 -7.13 0.47 -13.10
CA MET A 319 -6.33 1.28 -14.03
C MET A 319 -6.76 1.06 -15.49
N ILE A 320 -7.05 -0.18 -15.91
CA ILE A 320 -7.52 -0.46 -17.28
C ILE A 320 -8.86 0.23 -17.55
N ILE A 321 -9.84 0.10 -16.65
CA ILE A 321 -11.17 0.70 -16.84
C ILE A 321 -11.09 2.23 -16.78
N SER A 322 -10.26 2.78 -15.89
CA SER A 322 -10.14 4.23 -15.71
C SER A 322 -9.27 4.91 -16.76
N SER A 323 -8.14 4.29 -17.15
CA SER A 323 -7.11 4.92 -17.99
C SER A 323 -6.70 4.09 -19.22
N GLY A 324 -7.34 2.95 -19.44
CA GLY A 324 -7.06 2.03 -20.53
C GLY A 324 -5.67 1.39 -20.46
N LEU A 325 -5.37 0.57 -21.46
CA LEU A 325 -4.07 -0.06 -21.61
C LEU A 325 -2.94 0.96 -21.78
N ILE A 326 -3.21 2.11 -22.43
CA ILE A 326 -2.24 3.18 -22.58
C ILE A 326 -1.82 3.71 -21.21
N GLY A 327 -2.78 4.02 -20.33
CA GLY A 327 -2.48 4.49 -18.98
C GLY A 327 -1.72 3.47 -18.14
N VAL A 328 -2.06 2.18 -18.26
CA VAL A 328 -1.34 1.09 -17.58
C VAL A 328 0.11 0.99 -18.07
N ILE A 329 0.32 0.99 -19.39
CA ILE A 329 1.67 0.90 -19.97
C ILE A 329 2.52 2.12 -19.55
N ILE A 330 1.97 3.33 -19.67
CA ILE A 330 2.67 4.54 -19.23
C ILE A 330 3.00 4.47 -17.74
N SER A 331 2.09 3.98 -16.91
CA SER A 331 2.31 3.83 -15.47
C SER A 331 3.42 2.84 -15.15
N ILE A 332 3.45 1.70 -15.81
CA ILE A 332 4.49 0.68 -15.64
C ILE A 332 5.86 1.22 -16.08
N LEU A 333 5.92 1.85 -17.27
CA LEU A 333 7.14 2.45 -17.79
C LEU A 333 7.66 3.57 -16.87
N TYR A 334 6.74 4.38 -16.34
CA TYR A 334 7.06 5.46 -15.39
C TYR A 334 7.70 4.92 -14.11
N ILE A 335 7.07 3.91 -13.48
CA ILE A 335 7.62 3.29 -12.26
C ILE A 335 8.96 2.62 -12.57
N TYR A 336 9.05 1.92 -13.71
CA TYR A 336 10.29 1.27 -14.14
C TYR A 336 11.44 2.27 -14.33
N GLU A 337 11.20 3.40 -14.98
CA GLU A 337 12.21 4.44 -15.16
C GLU A 337 12.74 4.99 -13.83
N LYS A 338 11.82 5.26 -12.88
CA LYS A 338 12.21 5.74 -11.55
C LYS A 338 13.01 4.69 -10.76
N SER A 339 12.85 3.41 -11.10
CA SER A 339 13.48 2.27 -10.42
C SER A 339 14.83 1.84 -11.00
N LYS A 340 15.18 2.26 -12.21
CA LYS A 340 16.35 1.77 -13.02
C LYS A 340 17.69 1.73 -12.26
N LYS A 341 17.84 2.49 -11.20
CA LYS A 341 19.11 2.63 -10.48
C LYS A 341 19.44 1.49 -9.53
N ASN A 342 18.52 0.56 -9.29
CA ASN A 342 18.72 -0.51 -8.31
C ASN A 342 18.09 -1.83 -8.78
N ASN A 343 18.89 -2.86 -9.08
CA ASN A 343 18.41 -4.17 -9.51
C ASN A 343 17.44 -4.84 -8.51
N ARG A 344 17.60 -4.59 -7.22
CA ARG A 344 16.67 -5.10 -6.19
C ARG A 344 15.28 -4.48 -6.32
N PHE A 345 15.23 -3.29 -6.88
CA PHE A 345 13.98 -2.58 -7.08
C PHE A 345 13.08 -3.26 -8.12
N LEU A 346 13.67 -3.89 -9.15
CA LEU A 346 12.90 -4.68 -10.11
C LEU A 346 12.12 -5.81 -9.43
N PHE A 347 12.69 -6.44 -8.41
CA PHE A 347 12.01 -7.49 -7.66
C PHE A 347 10.81 -6.96 -6.88
N ILE A 348 10.95 -5.75 -6.31
CA ILE A 348 9.84 -5.06 -5.63
C ILE A 348 8.75 -4.70 -6.64
N LEU A 349 9.13 -4.20 -7.82
CA LEU A 349 8.16 -3.87 -8.88
C LEU A 349 7.41 -5.10 -9.38
N THR A 350 8.12 -6.22 -9.60
CA THR A 350 7.47 -7.47 -10.01
C THR A 350 6.48 -7.92 -8.94
N ALA A 351 6.86 -7.83 -7.66
CA ALA A 351 5.98 -8.18 -6.55
C ALA A 351 4.76 -7.24 -6.47
N PHE A 352 4.96 -5.94 -6.67
CA PHE A 352 3.88 -4.96 -6.75
C PHE A 352 2.94 -5.24 -7.93
N PHE A 353 3.52 -5.51 -9.11
CA PHE A 353 2.74 -5.80 -10.30
C PHE A 353 1.85 -7.03 -10.10
N LEU A 354 2.41 -8.13 -9.64
CA LEU A 354 1.65 -9.38 -9.41
C LEU A 354 0.57 -9.21 -8.32
N SER A 355 0.88 -8.53 -7.23
CA SER A 355 -0.11 -8.32 -6.16
C SER A 355 -1.20 -7.33 -6.54
N GLY A 356 -0.91 -6.36 -7.40
CA GLY A 356 -1.88 -5.38 -7.90
C GLY A 356 -3.00 -5.99 -8.74
N PHE A 357 -2.79 -7.17 -9.35
CA PHE A 357 -3.87 -7.91 -10.00
C PHE A 357 -4.88 -8.48 -8.99
N LEU A 358 -4.41 -8.88 -7.82
CA LEU A 358 -5.24 -9.54 -6.82
C LEU A 358 -5.90 -8.58 -5.85
N VAL A 359 -5.31 -7.40 -5.65
CA VAL A 359 -5.78 -6.44 -4.64
C VAL A 359 -5.55 -5.00 -5.11
N ASN A 360 -6.48 -4.11 -4.77
CA ASN A 360 -6.26 -2.68 -4.94
C ASN A 360 -5.38 -2.15 -3.80
N LEU A 361 -4.07 -2.13 -4.03
CA LEU A 361 -3.05 -1.75 -3.04
C LEU A 361 -3.16 -0.27 -2.64
N THR A 362 -3.65 0.59 -3.53
CA THR A 362 -3.77 2.04 -3.31
C THR A 362 -4.92 2.44 -2.39
N GLN A 363 -5.82 1.51 -2.06
CA GLN A 363 -6.79 1.71 -0.99
C GLN A 363 -6.13 1.82 0.39
N SER A 364 -4.94 1.21 0.56
CA SER A 364 -4.18 1.33 1.80
C SER A 364 -3.33 2.59 1.84
N ILE A 365 -3.65 3.51 2.75
CA ILE A 365 -2.84 4.72 3.00
C ILE A 365 -1.41 4.34 3.39
N VAL A 366 -1.23 3.26 4.14
CA VAL A 366 0.09 2.72 4.49
C VAL A 366 0.91 2.43 3.24
N PHE A 367 0.28 1.84 2.22
CA PHE A 367 0.94 1.56 0.95
C PHE A 367 1.35 2.86 0.24
N LEU A 368 0.44 3.84 0.18
CA LEU A 368 0.70 5.14 -0.45
C LEU A 368 1.81 5.95 0.23
N VAL A 369 2.05 5.71 1.53
CA VAL A 369 3.11 6.38 2.29
C VAL A 369 4.44 5.65 2.15
N LEU A 370 4.47 4.34 2.40
CA LEU A 370 5.73 3.59 2.54
C LEU A 370 6.30 3.14 1.20
N PHE A 371 5.46 2.77 0.22
CA PHE A 371 5.95 2.32 -1.07
C PHE A 371 6.75 3.39 -1.83
N PRO A 372 6.28 4.65 -1.94
CA PRO A 372 7.07 5.70 -2.56
C PRO A 372 8.40 6.00 -1.86
N MET A 373 8.53 5.73 -0.54
CA MET A 373 9.78 5.92 0.19
C MET A 373 10.93 5.04 -0.33
N LEU A 374 10.61 3.94 -1.00
CA LEU A 374 11.60 3.09 -1.66
C LEU A 374 12.39 3.83 -2.76
N PHE A 375 11.87 4.93 -3.29
CA PHE A 375 12.49 5.73 -4.35
C PHE A 375 13.41 6.85 -3.83
N ILE A 376 13.44 7.08 -2.52
CA ILE A 376 14.29 8.11 -1.90
C ILE A 376 15.76 7.74 -2.10
N LYS A 377 16.57 8.74 -2.48
CA LYS A 377 18.02 8.60 -2.60
C LYS A 377 18.67 8.87 -1.25
N ILE A 378 19.51 7.94 -0.82
CA ILE A 378 20.30 8.10 0.40
C ILE A 378 21.63 8.73 -0.02
N LYS A 379 21.94 9.87 0.58
CA LYS A 379 23.24 10.52 0.42
C LYS A 379 24.15 10.00 1.52
N GLU A 380 25.28 9.42 1.14
CA GLU A 380 26.37 9.11 2.06
C GLU A 380 26.88 10.44 2.67
N ASP A 381 27.01 10.46 4.01
CA ASP A 381 27.44 11.63 4.77
C ASP A 381 28.95 11.86 4.57
#